data_c179fc2ff802c333cabeebf4879f95bc
#
_entry.id   c179fc2ff802c333cabeebf4879f95bc
#
_cell.length_a   1.000
_cell.length_b   1.000
_cell.length_c   1.000
_cell.angle_alpha   90.00
_cell.angle_beta   90.00
_cell.angle_gamma   90.00
#
_symmetry.space_group_name_H-M   'P 1'
#
loop_
_entity.id
_entity.type
_entity.pdbx_description
1 polymer ?
#
loop_
_entity_poly.entity_id
_entity_poly.type
_entity_poly.pdbx_seq_one_letter_code
_entity_poly.pdbx_strand_id
1 'polypeptide(L)'
;MKRLVPLFLCLFAWFGYAVAAVDITYDNEAEWKAYEDFNNAFLDKTMDNNGSVRYIYKADTKQPNADHRGNGYRDNDVSGCAAAIWCQAIMYDMCINAYNRAKAEGDATRTRKYRALHDKLYNGEKRHYANFNFHDCNTNTGWFVYDDIMWWTCALARAYDAFGKSEYLTNSEKSFCRVWYGSTTVGDDGSYADPARFSGTSGGGMFWEWQPITNPNPHQPGDFRSACINFPTVIAACLLHKLVPEGRTPPTESHPTKQTKEWYLEKAKEVYAWADATLVKKTTSNGTILGQVADGIHGSGPEYHDHLYNQATYIGASCLLYQLTHEIDYLTNAQRGANYVISKMCTASILRYETGYEQGIYAAIYAQYIKKLAYDCGLSTALKDKYINHIQKNIQKAYTTMDQTRGIQIGNFARTTSSDAVVESYGASGMPALMLMFPASIDASPIKTTAEKKSEVSSDVYTPDGKLVMKNASPEQIHQLDSGLYIFQRKKILVK
;
A
#
# COMPACT_ATOMS: atom_id res chain seq x y z
N MET A 1 59.10 -14.71 37.21
CA MET A 1 58.84 -13.90 36.04
C MET A 1 57.33 -13.94 35.75
N LYS A 2 56.59 -12.91 36.18
CA LYS A 2 55.14 -12.77 35.93
C LYS A 2 54.99 -11.99 34.62
N ARG A 3 54.34 -12.59 33.60
CA ARG A 3 54.00 -11.93 32.33
C ARG A 3 52.72 -11.14 32.51
N LEU A 4 52.77 -9.83 32.38
CA LEU A 4 51.64 -8.93 32.22
C LEU A 4 51.14 -9.06 30.78
N VAL A 5 49.83 -9.35 30.62
CA VAL A 5 49.13 -9.27 29.37
C VAL A 5 48.42 -7.89 29.34
N PRO A 6 48.65 -7.06 28.34
CA PRO A 6 47.92 -5.79 28.23
C PRO A 6 46.52 -6.03 27.70
N LEU A 7 45.55 -5.59 28.49
CA LEU A 7 44.13 -5.53 28.10
C LEU A 7 43.92 -4.35 27.14
N PHE A 8 43.74 -4.63 25.85
CA PHE A 8 43.32 -3.60 24.88
C PHE A 8 41.82 -3.36 25.02
N LEU A 9 41.43 -2.26 25.66
CA LEU A 9 40.04 -1.73 25.60
C LEU A 9 39.85 -1.09 24.24
N CYS A 10 39.16 -1.77 23.34
CA CYS A 10 38.60 -1.12 22.12
C CYS A 10 37.41 -0.27 22.51
N LEU A 11 37.62 1.04 22.64
CA LEU A 11 36.53 2.02 22.66
C LEU A 11 35.93 2.10 21.26
N PHE A 12 34.79 1.45 21.04
CA PHE A 12 33.95 1.72 19.90
C PHE A 12 33.26 3.07 20.12
N ALA A 13 33.78 4.13 19.54
CA ALA A 13 33.08 5.39 19.44
C ALA A 13 31.92 5.22 18.47
N TRP A 14 30.69 5.11 19.01
CA TRP A 14 29.47 5.24 18.25
C TRP A 14 29.30 6.69 17.80
N PHE A 15 29.73 7.00 16.59
CA PHE A 15 29.33 8.22 15.91
C PHE A 15 27.89 8.04 15.45
N GLY A 16 26.93 8.38 16.31
CA GLY A 16 25.57 8.61 15.90
C GLY A 16 25.54 9.84 14.98
N TYR A 17 25.39 9.63 13.68
CA TYR A 17 25.06 10.73 12.79
C TYR A 17 23.64 11.21 13.15
N ALA A 18 23.55 12.32 13.87
CA ALA A 18 22.29 13.04 14.01
C ALA A 18 21.90 13.51 12.61
N VAL A 19 20.87 12.94 12.05
CA VAL A 19 20.27 13.45 10.81
C VAL A 19 19.68 14.81 11.15
N ALA A 20 20.17 15.89 10.53
CA ALA A 20 19.62 17.22 10.75
C ALA A 20 18.13 17.23 10.44
N ALA A 21 17.34 17.81 11.34
CA ALA A 21 15.91 17.98 11.14
C ALA A 21 15.63 18.80 9.87
N VAL A 22 14.57 18.46 9.17
CA VAL A 22 14.13 19.20 7.97
C VAL A 22 13.48 20.50 8.45
N ASP A 23 13.87 21.62 7.86
CA ASP A 23 13.17 22.90 8.08
C ASP A 23 11.84 22.88 7.31
N ILE A 24 10.75 22.67 8.02
CA ILE A 24 9.39 22.53 7.48
C ILE A 24 8.70 23.91 7.56
N THR A 25 8.23 24.40 6.39
CA THR A 25 7.56 25.69 6.26
C THR A 25 6.04 25.59 6.05
N TYR A 26 5.49 24.38 6.03
CA TYR A 26 4.05 24.11 5.97
C TYR A 26 3.55 23.59 7.32
N ASP A 27 2.27 23.77 7.55
CA ASP A 27 1.58 23.34 8.78
C ASP A 27 0.45 22.34 8.45
N ASN A 28 -0.25 21.88 9.47
CA ASN A 28 -1.37 20.95 9.34
C ASN A 28 -2.47 21.49 8.41
N GLU A 29 -2.79 22.78 8.49
CA GLU A 29 -3.83 23.38 7.63
C GLU A 29 -3.39 23.41 6.16
N ALA A 30 -2.12 23.69 5.89
CA ALA A 30 -1.55 23.63 4.54
C ALA A 30 -1.61 22.21 3.96
N GLU A 31 -1.39 21.19 4.78
CA GLU A 31 -1.50 19.78 4.37
C GLU A 31 -2.93 19.41 3.99
N TRP A 32 -3.90 19.80 4.81
CA TRP A 32 -5.31 19.59 4.50
C TRP A 32 -5.73 20.36 3.25
N LYS A 33 -5.26 21.60 3.12
CA LYS A 33 -5.51 22.43 1.93
C LYS A 33 -4.95 21.78 0.67
N ALA A 34 -3.77 21.21 0.70
CA ALA A 34 -3.19 20.51 -0.46
C ALA A 34 -4.07 19.36 -0.96
N TYR A 35 -4.67 18.57 -0.07
CA TYR A 35 -5.60 17.53 -0.46
C TYR A 35 -6.95 18.11 -0.96
N GLU A 36 -7.42 19.19 -0.39
CA GLU A 36 -8.63 19.88 -0.87
C GLU A 36 -8.43 20.50 -2.24
N ASP A 37 -7.30 21.15 -2.48
CA ASP A 37 -6.93 21.72 -3.78
C ASP A 37 -6.78 20.65 -4.86
N PHE A 38 -6.20 19.50 -4.50
CA PHE A 38 -6.18 18.32 -5.38
C PHE A 38 -7.60 17.89 -5.78
N ASN A 39 -8.50 17.73 -4.81
CA ASN A 39 -9.89 17.35 -5.11
C ASN A 39 -10.63 18.44 -5.91
N ASN A 40 -10.36 19.71 -5.66
CA ASN A 40 -10.96 20.81 -6.43
C ASN A 40 -10.50 20.82 -7.88
N ALA A 41 -9.24 20.48 -8.14
CA ALA A 41 -8.67 20.44 -9.48
C ALA A 41 -9.14 19.22 -10.29
N PHE A 42 -9.22 18.04 -9.65
CA PHE A 42 -9.32 16.79 -10.40
C PHE A 42 -10.61 16.00 -10.18
N LEU A 43 -11.39 16.27 -9.14
CA LEU A 43 -12.63 15.54 -8.92
C LEU A 43 -13.72 16.02 -9.90
N ASP A 44 -14.17 15.10 -10.76
CA ASP A 44 -15.27 15.36 -11.69
C ASP A 44 -16.61 15.32 -10.96
N LYS A 45 -17.26 16.48 -10.89
CA LYS A 45 -18.58 16.66 -10.29
C LYS A 45 -19.66 16.97 -11.34
N THR A 46 -19.38 16.72 -12.61
CA THR A 46 -20.38 16.91 -13.68
C THR A 46 -21.42 15.80 -13.64
N MET A 47 -22.58 16.05 -14.24
CA MET A 47 -23.63 15.05 -14.38
C MET A 47 -23.30 14.12 -15.54
N ASP A 48 -23.51 12.83 -15.33
CA ASP A 48 -23.53 11.84 -16.39
C ASP A 48 -24.84 11.92 -17.22
N ASN A 49 -24.92 11.12 -18.26
CA ASN A 49 -26.10 11.09 -19.16
C ASN A 49 -27.39 10.62 -18.44
N ASN A 50 -27.27 10.04 -17.27
CA ASN A 50 -28.41 9.57 -16.45
C ASN A 50 -28.80 10.58 -15.36
N GLY A 51 -28.22 11.79 -15.36
CA GLY A 51 -28.51 12.83 -14.38
C GLY A 51 -27.87 12.61 -13.00
N SER A 52 -26.90 11.71 -12.90
CA SER A 52 -26.13 11.46 -11.67
C SER A 52 -24.79 12.17 -11.72
N VAL A 53 -24.34 12.69 -10.59
CA VAL A 53 -22.99 13.30 -10.50
C VAL A 53 -21.93 12.21 -10.54
N ARG A 54 -20.91 12.37 -11.38
CA ARG A 54 -19.88 11.35 -11.66
C ARG A 54 -19.10 10.93 -10.43
N TYR A 55 -18.47 11.86 -9.74
CA TYR A 55 -17.55 11.58 -8.62
C TYR A 55 -16.47 10.55 -8.98
N ILE A 56 -15.73 10.82 -10.03
CA ILE A 56 -14.51 10.12 -10.45
C ILE A 56 -13.40 11.15 -10.62
N TYR A 57 -12.15 10.73 -10.72
CA TYR A 57 -11.04 11.65 -10.94
C TYR A 57 -10.76 11.84 -12.44
N LYS A 58 -10.50 13.08 -12.83
CA LYS A 58 -10.05 13.45 -14.17
C LYS A 58 -8.56 13.15 -14.32
N ALA A 59 -8.14 12.89 -15.56
CA ALA A 59 -6.73 12.66 -15.88
C ALA A 59 -5.89 13.92 -15.69
N ASP A 60 -6.43 15.11 -16.03
CA ASP A 60 -5.68 16.37 -15.89
C ASP A 60 -6.58 17.60 -15.69
N THR A 61 -5.93 18.77 -15.61
CA THR A 61 -6.62 20.08 -15.47
C THR A 61 -7.16 20.66 -16.77
N LYS A 62 -6.87 20.06 -17.92
CA LYS A 62 -7.36 20.51 -19.23
C LYS A 62 -8.81 20.10 -19.40
N GLN A 63 -9.72 21.05 -19.65
CA GLN A 63 -11.17 20.83 -19.78
C GLN A 63 -11.69 21.29 -21.13
N PRO A 64 -12.82 20.72 -21.61
CA PRO A 64 -13.37 19.41 -21.32
C PRO A 64 -12.82 18.39 -22.27
N ASN A 65 -12.27 17.49 -22.41
CA ASN A 65 -11.85 16.49 -23.43
C ASN A 65 -10.36 16.51 -23.74
N ALA A 66 -9.52 16.55 -22.73
CA ALA A 66 -8.17 16.10 -22.95
C ALA A 66 -8.24 14.60 -23.28
N ASP A 67 -7.80 14.26 -24.46
CA ASP A 67 -7.62 12.86 -24.84
C ASP A 67 -6.37 12.33 -24.12
N HIS A 68 -6.54 11.89 -22.89
CA HIS A 68 -5.52 11.27 -22.08
C HIS A 68 -5.80 9.78 -21.90
N ARG A 69 -6.38 9.20 -22.89
CA ARG A 69 -6.56 7.76 -22.97
C ARG A 69 -5.19 7.11 -23.16
N GLY A 70 -4.37 7.13 -22.15
CA GLY A 70 -3.08 6.53 -21.96
C GLY A 70 -2.61 5.67 -23.13
N ASN A 71 -2.65 4.43 -23.13
CA ASN A 71 -2.34 3.58 -24.28
C ASN A 71 -3.58 3.17 -25.07
N GLY A 72 -4.64 3.96 -25.02
CA GLY A 72 -5.75 3.87 -25.94
C GLY A 72 -6.85 2.87 -25.60
N TYR A 73 -6.87 2.23 -24.45
CA TYR A 73 -7.91 1.24 -24.14
C TYR A 73 -8.29 1.12 -22.65
N ARG A 74 -7.68 1.88 -21.73
CA ARG A 74 -7.90 1.70 -20.30
C ARG A 74 -8.79 2.75 -19.65
N ASP A 75 -8.73 3.94 -20.13
CA ASP A 75 -9.42 5.10 -19.59
C ASP A 75 -10.42 5.67 -20.58
N ASN A 76 -11.05 4.76 -21.31
CA ASN A 76 -12.08 5.04 -22.30
C ASN A 76 -13.41 5.40 -21.64
N ASP A 77 -13.41 6.44 -20.84
CA ASP A 77 -14.68 7.01 -20.48
C ASP A 77 -15.30 7.74 -21.70
N VAL A 78 -16.61 7.80 -21.72
CA VAL A 78 -17.38 8.45 -22.80
C VAL A 78 -17.11 9.96 -22.94
N SER A 79 -16.54 10.59 -21.90
CA SER A 79 -16.13 12.00 -21.90
C SER A 79 -14.65 12.17 -22.29
N GLY A 80 -13.87 11.10 -22.26
CA GLY A 80 -12.44 11.12 -22.58
C GLY A 80 -11.58 11.86 -21.57
N CYS A 81 -12.04 12.06 -20.33
CA CYS A 81 -11.31 12.83 -19.33
C CYS A 81 -11.08 12.11 -17.99
N ALA A 82 -11.57 10.89 -17.83
CA ALA A 82 -11.32 10.10 -16.63
C ALA A 82 -9.84 9.69 -16.52
N ALA A 83 -9.32 9.64 -15.31
CA ALA A 83 -8.03 9.02 -15.05
C ALA A 83 -8.14 7.49 -15.21
N ALA A 84 -7.00 6.84 -15.50
CA ALA A 84 -6.94 5.39 -15.68
C ALA A 84 -7.53 4.64 -14.48
N ILE A 85 -8.21 3.53 -14.76
CA ILE A 85 -9.00 2.76 -13.78
C ILE A 85 -8.21 2.37 -12.53
N TRP A 86 -6.96 1.96 -12.67
CA TRP A 86 -6.11 1.59 -11.55
C TRP A 86 -5.66 2.80 -10.72
N CYS A 87 -5.45 3.95 -11.37
CA CYS A 87 -5.13 5.20 -10.69
C CYS A 87 -6.32 5.74 -9.88
N GLN A 88 -7.56 5.50 -10.34
CA GLN A 88 -8.76 5.79 -9.55
C GLN A 88 -8.71 5.07 -8.20
N ALA A 89 -8.29 3.80 -8.15
CA ALA A 89 -8.16 3.05 -6.90
C ALA A 89 -7.17 3.71 -5.93
N ILE A 90 -6.06 4.26 -6.43
CA ILE A 90 -5.07 4.95 -5.61
C ILE A 90 -5.62 6.29 -5.07
N MET A 91 -6.29 7.07 -5.92
CA MET A 91 -6.92 8.33 -5.49
C MET A 91 -8.10 8.10 -4.54
N TYR A 92 -8.84 7.02 -4.74
CA TYR A 92 -9.86 6.55 -3.79
C TYR A 92 -9.24 6.19 -2.42
N ASP A 93 -8.09 5.50 -2.39
CA ASP A 93 -7.33 5.24 -1.17
C ASP A 93 -6.89 6.53 -0.45
N MET A 94 -6.55 7.59 -1.18
CA MET A 94 -6.23 8.89 -0.56
C MET A 94 -7.41 9.44 0.24
N CYS A 95 -8.65 9.26 -0.22
CA CYS A 95 -9.84 9.64 0.53
C CYS A 95 -10.00 8.82 1.83
N ILE A 96 -9.72 7.52 1.80
CA ILE A 96 -9.72 6.66 2.99
C ILE A 96 -8.63 7.13 3.97
N ASN A 97 -7.45 7.48 3.48
CA ASN A 97 -6.35 8.00 4.29
C ASN A 97 -6.70 9.34 4.94
N ALA A 98 -7.36 10.25 4.20
CA ALA A 98 -7.85 11.51 4.74
C ALA A 98 -8.90 11.29 5.84
N TYR A 99 -9.83 10.36 5.65
CA TYR A 99 -10.79 9.97 6.70
C TYR A 99 -10.09 9.42 7.94
N ASN A 100 -9.15 8.50 7.76
CA ASN A 100 -8.44 7.88 8.88
C ASN A 100 -7.58 8.90 9.64
N ARG A 101 -6.92 9.82 8.93
CA ARG A 101 -6.17 10.93 9.53
C ARG A 101 -7.07 11.84 10.34
N ALA A 102 -8.17 12.34 9.76
CA ALA A 102 -9.13 13.20 10.45
C ALA A 102 -9.68 12.54 11.72
N LYS A 103 -9.97 11.24 11.65
CA LYS A 103 -10.42 10.46 12.82
C LYS A 103 -9.33 10.35 13.89
N ALA A 104 -8.07 10.15 13.50
CA ALA A 104 -6.94 10.08 14.42
C ALA A 104 -6.64 11.42 15.09
N GLU A 105 -6.81 12.53 14.37
CA GLU A 105 -6.69 13.89 14.89
C GLU A 105 -7.89 14.32 15.77
N GLY A 106 -8.97 13.54 15.80
CA GLY A 106 -10.21 13.89 16.53
C GLY A 106 -11.04 14.96 15.82
N ASP A 107 -10.74 15.29 14.56
CA ASP A 107 -11.50 16.26 13.77
C ASP A 107 -12.81 15.66 13.26
N ALA A 108 -13.87 15.84 14.03
CA ALA A 108 -15.20 15.32 13.69
C ALA A 108 -15.77 15.95 12.41
N THR A 109 -15.38 17.15 12.04
CA THR A 109 -15.86 17.86 10.86
C THR A 109 -15.23 17.25 9.60
N ARG A 110 -13.89 17.12 9.57
CA ARG A 110 -13.18 16.47 8.47
C ARG A 110 -13.53 14.97 8.39
N THR A 111 -13.69 14.30 9.51
CA THR A 111 -14.13 12.89 9.54
C THR A 111 -15.47 12.72 8.82
N ARG A 112 -16.49 13.54 9.10
CA ARG A 112 -17.77 13.51 8.39
C ARG A 112 -17.63 13.88 6.90
N LYS A 113 -16.85 14.92 6.61
CA LYS A 113 -16.58 15.38 5.22
C LYS A 113 -16.02 14.27 4.36
N TYR A 114 -14.96 13.62 4.82
CA TYR A 114 -14.27 12.57 4.03
C TYR A 114 -15.03 11.24 4.01
N ARG A 115 -15.81 10.94 5.05
CA ARG A 115 -16.78 9.85 4.98
C ARG A 115 -17.80 10.07 3.87
N ALA A 116 -18.40 11.25 3.80
CA ALA A 116 -19.39 11.59 2.78
C ALA A 116 -18.76 11.64 1.36
N LEU A 117 -17.52 12.12 1.25
CA LEU A 117 -16.79 12.10 -0.03
C LEU A 117 -16.53 10.66 -0.49
N HIS A 118 -16.06 9.80 0.42
CA HIS A 118 -15.84 8.38 0.13
C HIS A 118 -17.10 7.68 -0.39
N ASP A 119 -18.26 7.90 0.24
CA ASP A 119 -19.52 7.29 -0.21
C ASP A 119 -19.91 7.76 -1.62
N LYS A 120 -19.61 9.02 -1.96
CA LYS A 120 -19.85 9.58 -3.31
C LYS A 120 -18.87 8.99 -4.34
N LEU A 121 -17.58 8.91 -4.00
CA LEU A 121 -16.57 8.28 -4.84
C LEU A 121 -16.91 6.83 -5.11
N TYR A 122 -17.19 6.03 -4.07
CA TYR A 122 -17.56 4.63 -4.25
C TYR A 122 -18.74 4.45 -5.20
N ASN A 123 -19.80 5.25 -5.05
CA ASN A 123 -20.96 5.16 -5.92
C ASN A 123 -20.67 5.64 -7.34
N GLY A 124 -19.80 6.64 -7.51
CA GLY A 124 -19.36 7.14 -8.80
C GLY A 124 -18.54 6.10 -9.55
N GLU A 125 -17.51 5.56 -8.91
CA GLU A 125 -16.66 4.52 -9.46
C GLU A 125 -17.44 3.25 -9.80
N LYS A 126 -18.33 2.82 -8.89
CA LYS A 126 -19.20 1.67 -9.12
C LYS A 126 -20.03 1.84 -10.39
N ARG A 127 -20.64 3.01 -10.62
CA ARG A 127 -21.44 3.27 -11.83
C ARG A 127 -20.57 3.35 -13.08
N HIS A 128 -19.39 3.97 -12.96
CA HIS A 128 -18.49 4.17 -14.08
C HIS A 128 -17.85 2.86 -14.57
N TYR A 129 -17.55 1.95 -13.64
CA TYR A 129 -16.84 0.70 -13.91
C TYR A 129 -17.76 -0.53 -13.75
N ALA A 130 -18.76 -0.64 -14.61
CA ALA A 130 -19.63 -1.82 -14.75
C ALA A 130 -20.23 -2.37 -13.44
N ASN A 131 -20.51 -1.50 -12.45
CA ASN A 131 -20.97 -1.87 -11.10
C ASN A 131 -20.03 -2.85 -10.37
N PHE A 132 -18.74 -2.72 -10.61
CA PHE A 132 -17.71 -3.65 -10.13
C PHE A 132 -17.99 -5.10 -10.60
N ASN A 133 -18.47 -5.26 -11.84
CA ASN A 133 -18.50 -6.55 -12.51
C ASN A 133 -17.10 -6.86 -13.07
N PHE A 134 -16.27 -7.49 -12.29
CA PHE A 134 -14.88 -7.82 -12.68
C PHE A 134 -14.78 -8.87 -13.81
N HIS A 135 -15.89 -9.44 -14.25
CA HIS A 135 -15.98 -10.30 -15.43
C HIS A 135 -16.31 -9.52 -16.71
N ASP A 136 -16.53 -8.22 -16.63
CA ASP A 136 -16.72 -7.38 -17.80
C ASP A 136 -15.35 -7.08 -18.44
N CYS A 137 -15.19 -7.48 -19.70
CA CYS A 137 -13.99 -7.22 -20.50
C CYS A 137 -14.20 -6.11 -21.53
N ASN A 138 -15.25 -5.30 -21.38
CA ASN A 138 -15.47 -4.14 -22.23
C ASN A 138 -14.27 -3.18 -22.09
N THR A 139 -13.68 -2.80 -23.21
CA THR A 139 -12.52 -1.90 -23.25
C THR A 139 -12.79 -0.53 -22.61
N ASN A 140 -14.06 -0.15 -22.45
CA ASN A 140 -14.45 1.10 -21.77
C ASN A 140 -14.44 0.99 -20.25
N THR A 141 -14.40 -0.21 -19.68
CA THR A 141 -14.37 -0.44 -18.23
C THR A 141 -12.99 -0.83 -17.71
N GLY A 142 -12.11 -1.36 -18.55
CA GLY A 142 -10.73 -1.67 -18.20
C GLY A 142 -10.48 -2.93 -17.35
N TRP A 143 -11.50 -3.80 -17.13
CA TRP A 143 -11.35 -5.02 -16.32
C TRP A 143 -10.66 -6.19 -17.05
N PHE A 144 -9.52 -5.96 -17.68
CA PHE A 144 -8.78 -6.98 -18.44
C PHE A 144 -7.29 -7.06 -18.13
N VAL A 145 -6.77 -6.16 -17.30
CA VAL A 145 -5.40 -6.22 -16.80
C VAL A 145 -5.45 -6.58 -15.31
N TYR A 146 -4.71 -7.60 -14.91
CA TYR A 146 -4.87 -8.18 -13.58
C TYR A 146 -4.43 -7.25 -12.44
N ASP A 147 -3.37 -6.46 -12.65
CA ASP A 147 -2.91 -5.51 -11.65
C ASP A 147 -3.92 -4.36 -11.46
N ASP A 148 -4.59 -3.89 -12.52
CA ASP A 148 -5.65 -2.90 -12.44
C ASP A 148 -6.78 -3.38 -11.51
N ILE A 149 -7.19 -4.65 -11.65
CA ILE A 149 -8.17 -5.27 -10.74
C ILE A 149 -7.61 -5.40 -9.32
N MET A 150 -6.34 -5.76 -9.17
CA MET A 150 -5.73 -5.99 -7.86
C MET A 150 -5.54 -4.70 -7.06
N TRP A 151 -5.30 -3.56 -7.72
CA TRP A 151 -5.32 -2.26 -7.05
C TRP A 151 -6.68 -1.97 -6.42
N TRP A 152 -7.77 -2.26 -7.13
CA TRP A 152 -9.13 -2.15 -6.58
C TRP A 152 -9.39 -3.17 -5.47
N THR A 153 -8.85 -4.37 -5.56
CA THR A 153 -8.91 -5.37 -4.48
C THR A 153 -8.36 -4.79 -3.17
N CYS A 154 -7.18 -4.16 -3.24
CA CYS A 154 -6.54 -3.52 -2.09
C CYS A 154 -7.36 -2.34 -1.55
N ALA A 155 -7.85 -1.47 -2.44
CA ALA A 155 -8.61 -0.28 -2.07
C ALA A 155 -9.95 -0.63 -1.41
N LEU A 156 -10.67 -1.62 -1.95
CA LEU A 156 -11.93 -2.12 -1.38
C LEU A 156 -11.72 -2.82 -0.03
N ALA A 157 -10.63 -3.57 0.14
CA ALA A 157 -10.26 -4.15 1.44
C ALA A 157 -10.03 -3.05 2.49
N ARG A 158 -9.31 -1.99 2.15
CA ARG A 158 -9.09 -0.84 3.05
C ARG A 158 -10.37 -0.07 3.33
N ALA A 159 -11.25 0.07 2.35
CA ALA A 159 -12.57 0.65 2.56
C ALA A 159 -13.38 -0.16 3.59
N TYR A 160 -13.32 -1.49 3.53
CA TYR A 160 -13.95 -2.34 4.54
C TYR A 160 -13.32 -2.16 5.93
N ASP A 161 -11.99 -2.11 6.01
CA ASP A 161 -11.27 -1.87 7.29
C ASP A 161 -11.68 -0.53 7.93
N ALA A 162 -11.86 0.52 7.11
CA ALA A 162 -12.21 1.85 7.58
C ALA A 162 -13.69 2.01 7.94
N PHE A 163 -14.59 1.39 7.17
CA PHE A 163 -16.02 1.71 7.20
C PHE A 163 -16.94 0.54 7.54
N GLY A 164 -16.46 -0.70 7.52
CA GLY A 164 -17.19 -1.90 7.94
C GLY A 164 -18.36 -2.32 7.02
N LYS A 165 -18.50 -1.74 5.83
CA LYS A 165 -19.59 -2.08 4.91
C LYS A 165 -19.29 -3.38 4.17
N SER A 166 -20.08 -4.42 4.40
CA SER A 166 -19.86 -5.77 3.87
C SER A 166 -19.73 -5.84 2.34
N GLU A 167 -20.36 -4.94 1.60
CA GLU A 167 -20.24 -4.84 0.15
C GLU A 167 -18.79 -4.59 -0.30
N TYR A 168 -18.00 -3.79 0.44
CA TYR A 168 -16.60 -3.53 0.12
C TYR A 168 -15.77 -4.81 0.23
N LEU A 169 -15.95 -5.57 1.33
CA LEU A 169 -15.27 -6.85 1.49
C LEU A 169 -15.68 -7.83 0.40
N THR A 170 -16.98 -7.94 0.11
CA THR A 170 -17.51 -8.83 -0.92
C THR A 170 -16.88 -8.52 -2.29
N ASN A 171 -16.82 -7.25 -2.68
CA ASN A 171 -16.20 -6.85 -3.95
C ASN A 171 -14.69 -7.06 -3.95
N SER A 172 -14.00 -6.85 -2.82
CA SER A 172 -12.58 -7.16 -2.68
C SER A 172 -12.29 -8.65 -2.84
N GLU A 173 -13.09 -9.53 -2.24
CA GLU A 173 -12.95 -10.98 -2.43
C GLU A 173 -13.27 -11.41 -3.87
N LYS A 174 -14.33 -10.85 -4.49
CA LYS A 174 -14.67 -11.12 -5.89
C LYS A 174 -13.55 -10.72 -6.85
N SER A 175 -12.98 -9.53 -6.67
CA SER A 175 -11.87 -9.06 -7.52
C SER A 175 -10.61 -9.91 -7.33
N PHE A 176 -10.28 -10.32 -6.09
CA PHE A 176 -9.19 -11.25 -5.84
C PHE A 176 -9.40 -12.58 -6.54
N CYS A 177 -10.60 -13.18 -6.41
CA CYS A 177 -10.95 -14.43 -7.08
C CYS A 177 -10.85 -14.32 -8.60
N ARG A 178 -11.34 -13.20 -9.16
CA ARG A 178 -11.26 -12.92 -10.60
C ARG A 178 -9.82 -12.95 -11.10
N VAL A 179 -8.91 -12.31 -10.38
CA VAL A 179 -7.48 -12.31 -10.73
C VAL A 179 -6.88 -13.70 -10.55
N TRP A 180 -7.17 -14.36 -9.44
CA TRP A 180 -6.54 -15.65 -9.11
C TRP A 180 -6.95 -16.78 -10.04
N TYR A 181 -8.27 -16.91 -10.28
CA TYR A 181 -8.86 -18.06 -11.00
C TYR A 181 -9.25 -17.74 -12.44
N GLY A 182 -9.28 -16.48 -12.83
CA GLY A 182 -9.78 -16.08 -14.14
C GLY A 182 -11.31 -16.02 -14.22
N SER A 183 -11.83 -16.12 -15.42
CA SER A 183 -13.25 -16.05 -15.73
C SER A 183 -13.61 -16.87 -16.95
N THR A 184 -14.41 -17.90 -16.75
CA THR A 184 -14.94 -18.70 -17.85
C THR A 184 -15.91 -17.91 -18.75
N THR A 185 -16.54 -16.86 -18.19
CA THR A 185 -17.45 -15.98 -18.95
C THR A 185 -16.74 -15.27 -20.09
N VAL A 186 -15.47 -14.91 -19.89
CA VAL A 186 -14.67 -14.15 -20.85
C VAL A 186 -13.50 -14.95 -21.43
N GLY A 187 -13.36 -16.23 -21.03
CA GLY A 187 -12.32 -17.12 -21.54
C GLY A 187 -10.93 -16.90 -20.94
N ASP A 188 -10.86 -16.40 -19.71
CA ASP A 188 -9.62 -16.12 -18.99
C ASP A 188 -9.30 -17.23 -17.97
N ASP A 189 -8.05 -17.65 -17.90
CA ASP A 189 -7.58 -18.73 -17.04
C ASP A 189 -6.91 -18.27 -15.73
N GLY A 190 -6.91 -16.96 -15.46
CA GLY A 190 -6.40 -16.36 -14.24
C GLY A 190 -4.90 -16.06 -14.28
N SER A 191 -4.49 -15.22 -13.32
CA SER A 191 -3.14 -14.70 -13.23
C SER A 191 -2.15 -15.64 -12.52
N TYR A 192 -2.62 -16.56 -11.67
CA TYR A 192 -1.73 -17.40 -10.88
C TYR A 192 -1.06 -18.47 -11.72
N ALA A 193 0.28 -18.45 -11.79
CA ALA A 193 1.08 -19.45 -12.48
C ALA A 193 1.24 -20.72 -11.59
N ASP A 194 0.17 -21.52 -11.53
CA ASP A 194 0.11 -22.72 -10.68
C ASP A 194 1.28 -23.68 -11.01
N PRO A 195 2.15 -24.02 -10.03
CA PRO A 195 3.23 -24.97 -10.22
C PRO A 195 2.79 -26.37 -10.65
N ALA A 196 1.54 -26.75 -10.42
CA ALA A 196 0.97 -27.99 -10.93
C ALA A 196 0.77 -27.96 -12.45
N ARG A 197 0.52 -26.76 -13.01
CA ARG A 197 0.37 -26.54 -14.47
C ARG A 197 1.68 -26.11 -15.12
N PHE A 198 2.44 -25.23 -14.46
CA PHE A 198 3.71 -24.67 -14.94
C PHE A 198 4.86 -25.24 -14.11
N SER A 199 5.60 -26.19 -14.65
CA SER A 199 6.67 -26.88 -13.92
C SER A 199 8.02 -26.13 -13.95
N GLY A 200 8.89 -26.42 -12.99
CA GLY A 200 10.23 -25.86 -12.89
C GLY A 200 10.22 -24.35 -12.64
N THR A 201 11.06 -23.61 -13.33
CA THR A 201 11.16 -22.14 -13.20
C THR A 201 9.97 -21.37 -13.77
N SER A 202 9.08 -22.06 -14.48
CA SER A 202 7.88 -21.47 -15.09
C SER A 202 6.69 -21.43 -14.12
N GLY A 203 6.72 -22.17 -13.01
CA GLY A 203 5.70 -22.15 -11.98
C GLY A 203 5.95 -21.05 -10.94
N GLY A 204 4.87 -20.58 -10.33
CA GLY A 204 4.88 -19.55 -9.31
C GLY A 204 4.79 -18.12 -9.83
N GLY A 205 4.32 -17.24 -8.95
CA GLY A 205 4.05 -15.84 -9.27
C GLY A 205 2.76 -15.63 -10.04
N MET A 206 2.56 -14.38 -10.48
CA MET A 206 1.35 -13.92 -11.14
C MET A 206 1.67 -13.37 -12.52
N PHE A 207 0.91 -13.78 -13.55
CA PHE A 207 0.94 -13.17 -14.87
C PHE A 207 0.33 -11.77 -14.84
N TRP A 208 0.81 -10.89 -15.73
CA TRP A 208 0.41 -9.47 -15.70
C TRP A 208 -0.98 -9.22 -16.29
N GLU A 209 -1.29 -9.85 -17.45
CA GLU A 209 -2.54 -9.62 -18.16
C GLU A 209 -2.99 -10.87 -18.94
N TRP A 210 -4.23 -10.86 -19.40
CA TRP A 210 -4.71 -11.82 -20.39
C TRP A 210 -3.88 -11.76 -21.67
N GLN A 211 -3.65 -12.90 -22.28
CA GLN A 211 -2.91 -12.97 -23.52
C GLN A 211 -3.67 -13.73 -24.60
N PRO A 212 -3.98 -13.11 -25.74
CA PRO A 212 -4.15 -11.65 -25.95
C PRO A 212 -5.47 -11.14 -25.39
N ILE A 213 -5.54 -9.87 -24.98
CA ILE A 213 -6.71 -9.25 -24.34
C ILE A 213 -7.99 -9.40 -25.17
N THR A 214 -7.91 -9.23 -26.50
CA THR A 214 -9.06 -9.25 -27.40
C THR A 214 -9.48 -10.67 -27.82
N ASN A 215 -8.61 -11.64 -27.65
CA ASN A 215 -8.85 -13.05 -27.92
C ASN A 215 -8.02 -13.89 -26.96
N PRO A 216 -8.44 -13.99 -25.68
CA PRO A 216 -7.64 -14.60 -24.63
C PRO A 216 -7.37 -16.07 -24.91
N ASN A 217 -6.10 -16.43 -24.75
CA ASN A 217 -5.63 -17.81 -24.77
C ASN A 217 -5.11 -18.18 -23.39
N PRO A 218 -5.05 -19.47 -23.06
CA PRO A 218 -4.40 -19.90 -21.83
C PRO A 218 -2.94 -19.42 -21.76
N HIS A 219 -2.51 -18.98 -20.57
CA HIS A 219 -1.14 -18.52 -20.35
C HIS A 219 -0.10 -19.57 -20.71
N GLN A 220 1.04 -19.06 -21.19
CA GLN A 220 2.21 -19.85 -21.55
C GLN A 220 3.36 -19.62 -20.54
N PRO A 221 4.31 -20.56 -20.43
CA PRO A 221 5.43 -20.45 -19.47
C PRO A 221 6.27 -19.17 -19.61
N GLY A 222 6.33 -18.59 -20.81
CA GLY A 222 7.10 -17.39 -21.11
C GLY A 222 6.35 -16.07 -20.98
N ASP A 223 5.06 -16.10 -20.64
CA ASP A 223 4.28 -14.87 -20.49
C ASP A 223 4.80 -13.98 -19.36
N PHE A 224 4.57 -12.68 -19.50
CA PHE A 224 5.15 -11.68 -18.60
C PHE A 224 4.57 -11.77 -17.19
N ARG A 225 5.45 -11.84 -16.20
CA ARG A 225 5.11 -11.79 -14.77
C ARG A 225 5.79 -10.58 -14.13
N SER A 226 4.98 -9.58 -13.82
CA SER A 226 5.44 -8.28 -13.40
C SER A 226 5.37 -8.09 -11.89
N ALA A 227 6.21 -7.22 -11.34
CA ALA A 227 6.19 -6.85 -9.94
C ALA A 227 4.87 -6.14 -9.56
N CYS A 228 4.27 -5.36 -10.49
CA CYS A 228 3.06 -4.60 -10.27
C CYS A 228 1.79 -5.44 -10.02
N ILE A 229 1.80 -6.73 -10.37
CA ILE A 229 0.74 -7.66 -9.97
C ILE A 229 1.17 -8.52 -8.78
N ASN A 230 2.43 -8.97 -8.71
CA ASN A 230 2.89 -9.90 -7.70
C ASN A 230 2.83 -9.31 -6.29
N PHE A 231 3.46 -8.18 -6.03
CA PHE A 231 3.44 -7.57 -4.69
C PHE A 231 2.07 -7.02 -4.27
N PRO A 232 1.26 -6.38 -5.13
CA PRO A 232 -0.13 -6.06 -4.80
C PRO A 232 -0.99 -7.28 -4.47
N THR A 233 -0.79 -8.43 -5.13
CA THR A 233 -1.48 -9.68 -4.76
C THR A 233 -1.13 -10.12 -3.33
N VAL A 234 0.15 -10.03 -2.94
CA VAL A 234 0.58 -10.30 -1.55
C VAL A 234 -0.10 -9.34 -0.57
N ILE A 235 -0.12 -8.04 -0.91
CA ILE A 235 -0.77 -7.01 -0.08
C ILE A 235 -2.26 -7.31 0.08
N ALA A 236 -2.96 -7.58 -1.02
CA ALA A 236 -4.38 -7.91 -1.02
C ALA A 236 -4.68 -9.15 -0.18
N ALA A 237 -3.90 -10.22 -0.36
CA ALA A 237 -4.04 -11.45 0.40
C ALA A 237 -3.79 -11.24 1.91
N CYS A 238 -2.78 -10.45 2.29
CA CYS A 238 -2.54 -10.08 3.69
C CYS A 238 -3.71 -9.27 4.29
N LEU A 239 -4.27 -8.32 3.52
CA LEU A 239 -5.44 -7.55 3.95
C LEU A 239 -6.66 -8.46 4.13
N LEU A 240 -6.94 -9.34 3.16
CA LEU A 240 -8.06 -10.28 3.24
C LEU A 240 -7.87 -11.29 4.39
N HIS A 241 -6.66 -11.80 4.61
CA HIS A 241 -6.37 -12.61 5.80
C HIS A 241 -6.76 -11.90 7.11
N LYS A 242 -6.45 -10.60 7.21
CA LYS A 242 -6.79 -9.80 8.40
C LYS A 242 -8.29 -9.58 8.54
N LEU A 243 -8.98 -9.33 7.44
CA LEU A 243 -10.32 -8.72 7.40
C LEU A 243 -11.46 -9.72 7.22
N VAL A 244 -11.22 -10.84 6.53
CA VAL A 244 -12.26 -11.84 6.30
C VAL A 244 -12.64 -12.48 7.64
N PRO A 245 -13.94 -12.46 8.02
CA PRO A 245 -14.41 -13.11 9.23
C PRO A 245 -14.18 -14.63 9.18
N GLU A 246 -13.86 -15.22 10.31
CA GLU A 246 -13.74 -16.66 10.43
C GLU A 246 -15.06 -17.36 10.07
N GLY A 247 -14.97 -18.45 9.33
CA GLY A 247 -16.13 -19.21 8.88
C GLY A 247 -16.95 -18.57 7.76
N ARG A 248 -16.52 -17.41 7.23
CA ARG A 248 -17.20 -16.78 6.09
C ARG A 248 -17.06 -17.64 4.85
N THR A 249 -18.19 -17.84 4.14
CA THR A 249 -18.19 -18.41 2.81
C THR A 249 -17.80 -17.33 1.81
N PRO A 250 -16.72 -17.51 1.01
CA PRO A 250 -16.33 -16.53 0.00
C PRO A 250 -17.42 -16.34 -1.05
N PRO A 251 -17.58 -15.12 -1.59
CA PRO A 251 -18.52 -14.85 -2.67
C PRO A 251 -17.93 -15.31 -4.00
N THR A 252 -17.83 -16.62 -4.21
CA THR A 252 -17.30 -17.18 -5.47
C THR A 252 -18.45 -17.51 -6.41
N GLU A 253 -18.42 -16.94 -7.62
CA GLU A 253 -19.41 -17.25 -8.65
C GLU A 253 -19.03 -18.52 -9.42
N SER A 254 -17.74 -18.85 -9.52
CA SER A 254 -17.27 -19.93 -10.39
C SER A 254 -16.37 -20.95 -9.71
N HIS A 255 -15.87 -20.69 -8.52
CA HIS A 255 -15.05 -21.64 -7.77
C HIS A 255 -15.50 -21.69 -6.32
N PRO A 256 -16.18 -22.77 -5.89
CA PRO A 256 -16.59 -22.98 -4.51
C PRO A 256 -15.36 -23.28 -3.67
N THR A 257 -14.38 -22.40 -3.67
CA THR A 257 -13.14 -22.65 -3.00
C THR A 257 -13.22 -22.20 -1.56
N LYS A 258 -12.57 -22.95 -0.80
CA LYS A 258 -12.24 -22.88 0.61
C LYS A 258 -11.29 -21.68 0.90
N GLN A 259 -11.58 -20.48 0.40
CA GLN A 259 -10.78 -19.28 0.68
C GLN A 259 -11.01 -18.84 2.12
N THR A 260 -10.35 -19.53 3.03
CA THR A 260 -10.31 -19.16 4.44
C THR A 260 -9.27 -18.05 4.66
N LYS A 261 -9.28 -17.46 5.86
CA LYS A 261 -8.21 -16.53 6.27
C LYS A 261 -6.82 -17.15 6.07
N GLU A 262 -6.66 -18.40 6.47
CA GLU A 262 -5.41 -19.13 6.38
C GLU A 262 -4.96 -19.32 4.93
N TRP A 263 -5.90 -19.61 4.04
CA TRP A 263 -5.63 -19.71 2.61
C TRP A 263 -5.03 -18.41 2.05
N TYR A 264 -5.62 -17.24 2.40
CA TYR A 264 -5.06 -15.96 1.95
C TYR A 264 -3.62 -15.75 2.44
N LEU A 265 -3.33 -16.06 3.71
CA LEU A 265 -1.96 -15.93 4.23
C LEU A 265 -0.98 -16.91 3.58
N GLU A 266 -1.41 -18.16 3.34
CA GLU A 266 -0.62 -19.15 2.62
C GLU A 266 -0.27 -18.65 1.22
N LYS A 267 -1.25 -18.12 0.47
CA LYS A 267 -1.03 -17.61 -0.88
C LYS A 267 -0.20 -16.32 -0.89
N ALA A 268 -0.35 -15.45 0.11
CA ALA A 268 0.54 -14.30 0.29
C ALA A 268 2.01 -14.73 0.43
N LYS A 269 2.29 -15.72 1.28
CA LYS A 269 3.64 -16.25 1.48
C LYS A 269 4.19 -16.92 0.21
N GLU A 270 3.37 -17.68 -0.50
CA GLU A 270 3.75 -18.38 -1.72
C GLU A 270 4.14 -17.41 -2.84
N VAL A 271 3.27 -16.44 -3.13
CA VAL A 271 3.55 -15.42 -4.16
C VAL A 271 4.75 -14.55 -3.77
N TYR A 272 4.84 -14.17 -2.49
CA TYR A 272 5.98 -13.40 -2.00
C TYR A 272 7.30 -14.14 -2.16
N ALA A 273 7.35 -15.40 -1.77
CA ALA A 273 8.57 -16.21 -1.86
C ALA A 273 9.08 -16.29 -3.30
N TRP A 274 8.18 -16.50 -4.26
CA TRP A 274 8.52 -16.50 -5.67
C TRP A 274 9.00 -15.11 -6.13
N ALA A 275 8.26 -14.05 -5.82
CA ALA A 275 8.57 -12.70 -6.26
C ALA A 275 9.87 -12.17 -5.66
N ASP A 276 10.12 -12.41 -4.37
CA ASP A 276 11.34 -12.02 -3.68
C ASP A 276 12.58 -12.75 -4.23
N ALA A 277 12.44 -14.04 -4.55
CA ALA A 277 13.53 -14.83 -5.13
C ALA A 277 13.82 -14.48 -6.60
N THR A 278 12.78 -14.14 -7.37
CA THR A 278 12.87 -13.98 -8.84
C THR A 278 13.06 -12.51 -9.22
N LEU A 279 12.34 -11.58 -8.59
CA LEU A 279 12.27 -10.19 -9.02
C LEU A 279 13.17 -9.25 -8.19
N VAL A 280 13.72 -9.69 -7.04
CA VAL A 280 14.47 -8.78 -6.15
C VAL A 280 15.96 -9.08 -6.15
N LYS A 281 16.74 -8.12 -6.65
CA LYS A 281 18.20 -8.15 -6.56
C LYS A 281 18.66 -7.57 -5.23
N LYS A 282 19.11 -8.44 -4.34
CA LYS A 282 19.61 -8.07 -3.00
C LYS A 282 21.10 -7.81 -3.03
N THR A 283 21.52 -6.64 -2.55
CA THR A 283 22.93 -6.22 -2.49
C THR A 283 23.23 -5.50 -1.18
N THR A 284 24.52 -5.28 -0.92
CA THR A 284 24.98 -4.41 0.17
C THR A 284 25.99 -3.43 -0.40
N SER A 285 25.83 -2.14 -0.13
CA SER A 285 26.72 -1.08 -0.57
C SER A 285 27.07 -0.20 0.61
N ASN A 286 28.35 -0.07 0.91
CA ASN A 286 28.87 0.71 2.05
C ASN A 286 28.14 0.39 3.38
N GLY A 287 27.93 -0.88 3.67
CA GLY A 287 27.22 -1.35 4.86
C GLY A 287 25.68 -1.19 4.82
N THR A 288 25.12 -0.59 3.77
CA THR A 288 23.67 -0.42 3.61
C THR A 288 23.10 -1.57 2.78
N ILE A 289 22.10 -2.27 3.31
CA ILE A 289 21.37 -3.32 2.62
C ILE A 289 20.41 -2.70 1.60
N LEU A 290 20.41 -3.20 0.36
CA LEU A 290 19.62 -2.71 -0.76
C LEU A 290 18.84 -3.87 -1.41
N GLY A 291 17.66 -3.58 -1.94
CA GLY A 291 16.84 -4.50 -2.72
C GLY A 291 16.24 -3.78 -3.92
N GLN A 292 16.78 -4.02 -5.12
CA GLN A 292 16.23 -3.52 -6.36
C GLN A 292 15.16 -4.46 -6.87
N VAL A 293 13.96 -3.97 -7.10
CA VAL A 293 12.86 -4.71 -7.66
C VAL A 293 12.88 -4.58 -9.19
N ALA A 294 12.88 -5.70 -9.90
CA ALA A 294 12.69 -5.73 -11.35
C ALA A 294 11.25 -5.33 -11.71
N ASP A 295 11.06 -4.78 -12.90
CA ASP A 295 9.72 -4.52 -13.41
C ASP A 295 8.95 -5.83 -13.63
N GLY A 296 9.63 -6.82 -14.15
CA GLY A 296 9.08 -8.17 -14.32
C GLY A 296 10.09 -9.13 -14.92
N ILE A 297 9.59 -10.30 -15.32
CA ILE A 297 10.37 -11.33 -15.98
C ILE A 297 9.66 -11.80 -17.25
N HIS A 298 10.40 -11.78 -18.36
CA HIS A 298 10.18 -12.60 -19.55
C HIS A 298 11.12 -13.79 -19.56
N GLY A 299 10.99 -14.67 -20.53
CA GLY A 299 11.78 -15.89 -20.63
C GLY A 299 13.32 -15.74 -20.52
N SER A 300 13.87 -14.54 -20.73
CA SER A 300 15.32 -14.24 -20.68
C SER A 300 15.84 -13.81 -19.29
N GLY A 301 14.96 -13.56 -18.32
CA GLY A 301 15.32 -13.13 -16.98
C GLY A 301 14.69 -11.81 -16.54
N PRO A 302 14.97 -11.36 -15.28
CA PRO A 302 14.39 -10.15 -14.73
C PRO A 302 14.87 -8.88 -15.43
N GLU A 303 13.93 -7.95 -15.68
CA GLU A 303 14.18 -6.65 -16.28
C GLU A 303 14.20 -5.57 -15.20
N TYR A 304 15.39 -4.98 -14.94
CA TYR A 304 15.55 -4.00 -13.88
C TYR A 304 15.32 -2.57 -14.39
N HIS A 305 14.08 -2.12 -14.33
CA HIS A 305 13.70 -0.72 -14.44
C HIS A 305 13.34 -0.18 -13.06
N ASP A 306 13.83 1.03 -12.74
CA ASP A 306 13.62 1.63 -11.41
C ASP A 306 12.25 2.29 -11.32
N HIS A 307 11.20 1.52 -11.14
CA HIS A 307 9.84 2.02 -10.90
C HIS A 307 9.54 2.13 -9.41
N LEU A 308 9.17 3.34 -8.95
CA LEU A 308 8.93 3.64 -7.54
C LEU A 308 7.79 2.81 -6.96
N TYR A 309 6.73 2.54 -7.74
CA TYR A 309 5.59 1.75 -7.27
C TYR A 309 5.94 0.29 -7.02
N ASN A 310 6.87 -0.30 -7.78
CA ASN A 310 7.36 -1.65 -7.56
C ASN A 310 8.16 -1.73 -6.23
N GLN A 311 9.02 -0.75 -5.97
CA GLN A 311 9.71 -0.66 -4.68
C GLN A 311 8.73 -0.46 -3.53
N ALA A 312 7.74 0.41 -3.72
CA ALA A 312 6.71 0.71 -2.71
C ALA A 312 5.90 -0.54 -2.34
N THR A 313 5.42 -1.28 -3.33
CA THR A 313 4.62 -2.49 -3.08
C THR A 313 5.45 -3.63 -2.48
N TYR A 314 6.72 -3.76 -2.83
CA TYR A 314 7.65 -4.66 -2.15
C TYR A 314 7.81 -4.31 -0.67
N ILE A 315 7.98 -3.01 -0.34
CA ILE A 315 8.01 -2.53 1.06
C ILE A 315 6.69 -2.90 1.76
N GLY A 316 5.55 -2.62 1.11
CA GLY A 316 4.23 -2.85 1.67
C GLY A 316 3.93 -4.34 1.93
N ALA A 317 4.22 -5.20 0.96
CA ALA A 317 4.07 -6.65 1.07
C ALA A 317 4.92 -7.22 2.22
N SER A 318 6.18 -6.78 2.28
CA SER A 318 7.11 -7.18 3.34
C SER A 318 6.64 -6.72 4.72
N CYS A 319 6.19 -5.46 4.87
CA CYS A 319 5.67 -4.95 6.14
C CYS A 319 4.43 -5.72 6.61
N LEU A 320 3.49 -6.02 5.70
CA LEU A 320 2.27 -6.73 6.05
C LEU A 320 2.56 -8.18 6.48
N LEU A 321 3.44 -8.89 5.75
CA LEU A 321 3.86 -10.23 6.15
C LEU A 321 4.60 -10.21 7.50
N TYR A 322 5.48 -9.24 7.74
CA TYR A 322 6.13 -9.07 9.04
C TYR A 322 5.11 -8.87 10.17
N GLN A 323 4.10 -8.02 9.96
CA GLN A 323 3.06 -7.78 10.97
C GLN A 323 2.23 -9.03 11.29
N LEU A 324 2.02 -9.92 10.31
CA LEU A 324 1.23 -11.14 10.49
C LEU A 324 2.05 -12.31 11.04
N THR A 325 3.34 -12.39 10.71
CA THR A 325 4.17 -13.57 11.04
C THR A 325 5.23 -13.31 12.09
N HIS A 326 5.65 -12.05 12.25
CA HIS A 326 6.80 -11.62 13.05
C HIS A 326 8.15 -12.20 12.58
N GLU A 327 8.22 -12.72 11.35
CA GLU A 327 9.45 -13.20 10.74
C GLU A 327 10.34 -12.01 10.33
N ILE A 328 11.51 -11.89 10.94
CA ILE A 328 12.41 -10.70 10.81
C ILE A 328 12.91 -10.47 9.38
N ASP A 329 12.97 -11.51 8.56
CA ASP A 329 13.43 -11.42 7.17
C ASP A 329 12.53 -10.52 6.33
N TYR A 330 11.21 -10.53 6.58
CA TYR A 330 10.28 -9.61 5.92
C TYR A 330 10.57 -8.15 6.31
N LEU A 331 10.84 -7.86 7.59
CA LEU A 331 11.22 -6.50 8.01
C LEU A 331 12.54 -6.05 7.37
N THR A 332 13.51 -6.95 7.30
CA THR A 332 14.79 -6.71 6.64
C THR A 332 14.59 -6.40 5.15
N ASN A 333 13.71 -7.13 4.49
CA ASN A 333 13.37 -6.92 3.08
C ASN A 333 12.66 -5.58 2.84
N ALA A 334 11.73 -5.18 3.72
CA ALA A 334 11.11 -3.86 3.67
C ALA A 334 12.16 -2.74 3.77
N GLN A 335 13.13 -2.87 4.68
CA GLN A 335 14.24 -1.92 4.81
C GLN A 335 15.15 -1.91 3.56
N ARG A 336 15.39 -3.06 2.92
CA ARG A 336 16.15 -3.14 1.65
C ARG A 336 15.49 -2.32 0.55
N GLY A 337 14.17 -2.46 0.39
CA GLY A 337 13.39 -1.69 -0.59
C GLY A 337 13.45 -0.19 -0.32
N ALA A 338 13.18 0.24 0.92
CA ALA A 338 13.23 1.65 1.31
C ALA A 338 14.63 2.26 1.17
N ASN A 339 15.67 1.53 1.54
CA ASN A 339 17.06 1.97 1.36
C ASN A 339 17.43 2.11 -0.11
N TYR A 340 16.93 1.24 -0.99
CA TYR A 340 17.13 1.36 -2.43
C TYR A 340 16.53 2.65 -2.97
N VAL A 341 15.28 2.96 -2.61
CA VAL A 341 14.62 4.22 -3.01
C VAL A 341 15.48 5.43 -2.60
N ILE A 342 15.87 5.51 -1.33
CA ILE A 342 16.64 6.64 -0.80
C ILE A 342 18.02 6.78 -1.49
N SER A 343 18.69 5.64 -1.76
CA SER A 343 20.06 5.64 -2.24
C SER A 343 20.20 5.70 -3.75
N LYS A 344 19.20 5.19 -4.50
CA LYS A 344 19.29 4.98 -5.95
C LYS A 344 18.22 5.67 -6.77
N MET A 345 17.06 5.98 -6.17
CA MET A 345 15.93 6.59 -6.89
C MET A 345 15.72 8.08 -6.56
N CYS A 346 16.69 8.70 -5.91
CA CYS A 346 16.68 10.12 -5.57
C CYS A 346 17.83 10.86 -6.24
N THR A 347 17.60 12.14 -6.56
CA THR A 347 18.62 13.12 -6.95
C THR A 347 18.64 14.21 -5.88
N ALA A 348 19.78 14.48 -5.27
CA ALA A 348 19.92 15.43 -4.15
C ALA A 348 18.87 15.18 -3.03
N SER A 349 18.62 13.92 -2.69
CA SER A 349 17.61 13.44 -1.72
C SER A 349 16.13 13.63 -2.12
N ILE A 350 15.86 14.13 -3.31
CA ILE A 350 14.50 14.28 -3.85
C ILE A 350 14.19 13.14 -4.81
N LEU A 351 13.01 12.54 -4.68
CA LEU A 351 12.53 11.47 -5.54
C LEU A 351 12.61 11.88 -7.01
N ARG A 352 13.18 11.01 -7.84
CA ARG A 352 13.16 11.20 -9.28
C ARG A 352 11.73 11.04 -9.79
N TYR A 353 11.35 11.94 -10.67
CA TYR A 353 10.05 11.87 -11.34
C TYR A 353 10.10 10.91 -12.52
N GLU A 354 9.11 10.05 -12.61
CA GLU A 354 8.94 9.14 -13.74
C GLU A 354 7.94 9.75 -14.73
N THR A 355 8.35 9.89 -15.99
CA THR A 355 7.74 10.79 -16.99
C THR A 355 6.68 10.15 -17.89
N GLY A 356 6.22 8.96 -17.60
CA GLY A 356 5.06 8.37 -18.28
C GLY A 356 3.75 8.86 -17.64
N TYR A 357 2.71 9.14 -18.41
CA TYR A 357 1.41 9.61 -17.92
C TYR A 357 1.04 9.10 -16.51
N GLU A 358 0.61 7.86 -16.41
CA GLU A 358 0.14 7.23 -15.19
C GLU A 358 1.25 7.03 -14.16
N GLN A 359 2.51 6.95 -14.59
CA GLN A 359 3.68 6.75 -13.72
C GLN A 359 3.84 7.86 -12.67
N GLY A 360 3.29 9.04 -12.93
CA GLY A 360 3.25 10.13 -11.96
C GLY A 360 2.61 9.76 -10.63
N ILE A 361 1.69 8.79 -10.60
CA ILE A 361 0.98 8.36 -9.38
C ILE A 361 1.84 7.55 -8.39
N TYR A 362 3.02 7.10 -8.80
CA TYR A 362 3.86 6.22 -8.01
C TYR A 362 4.27 6.80 -6.65
N ALA A 363 4.38 8.14 -6.54
CA ALA A 363 4.65 8.79 -5.26
C ALA A 363 3.50 8.64 -4.25
N ALA A 364 2.24 8.61 -4.70
CA ALA A 364 1.09 8.36 -3.83
C ALA A 364 1.06 6.90 -3.33
N ILE A 365 1.45 5.95 -4.19
CA ILE A 365 1.61 4.54 -3.78
C ILE A 365 2.75 4.40 -2.76
N TYR A 366 3.86 5.08 -2.99
CA TYR A 366 5.00 5.06 -2.07
C TYR A 366 4.64 5.62 -0.70
N ALA A 367 3.85 6.69 -0.64
CA ALA A 367 3.37 7.27 0.62
C ALA A 367 2.69 6.23 1.51
N GLN A 368 1.82 5.40 0.92
CA GLN A 368 1.05 4.37 1.62
C GLN A 368 1.96 3.34 2.33
N TYR A 369 3.03 2.90 1.68
CA TYR A 369 3.83 1.78 2.16
C TYR A 369 5.06 2.19 2.94
N ILE A 370 5.68 3.33 2.63
CA ILE A 370 6.76 3.87 3.45
C ILE A 370 6.25 4.33 4.83
N LYS A 371 4.99 4.82 4.91
CA LYS A 371 4.33 5.11 6.17
C LYS A 371 4.20 3.85 7.02
N LYS A 372 3.78 2.73 6.42
CA LYS A 372 3.65 1.45 7.10
C LYS A 372 4.98 0.98 7.69
N LEU A 373 6.08 1.10 6.94
CA LEU A 373 7.41 0.77 7.44
C LEU A 373 7.81 1.70 8.60
N ALA A 374 7.64 3.01 8.44
CA ALA A 374 8.12 4.00 9.41
C ALA A 374 7.37 3.95 10.74
N TYR A 375 6.05 3.68 10.72
CA TYR A 375 5.21 3.80 11.91
C TYR A 375 4.68 2.47 12.45
N ASP A 376 4.46 1.47 11.61
CA ASP A 376 3.69 0.29 11.98
C ASP A 376 4.57 -0.97 12.19
N CYS A 377 5.89 -0.90 11.95
CA CYS A 377 6.80 -2.05 12.02
C CYS A 377 7.76 -2.05 13.22
N GLY A 378 7.56 -1.18 14.19
CA GLY A 378 8.35 -1.19 15.43
C GLY A 378 9.85 -0.91 15.24
N LEU A 379 10.21 -0.06 14.28
CA LEU A 379 11.59 0.32 14.00
C LEU A 379 12.22 1.09 15.18
N SER A 380 13.56 1.01 15.29
CA SER A 380 14.30 1.91 16.17
C SER A 380 14.09 3.37 15.77
N THR A 381 14.18 4.29 16.74
CA THR A 381 14.02 5.73 16.50
C THR A 381 14.89 6.22 15.35
N ALA A 382 16.15 5.82 15.29
CA ALA A 382 17.07 6.24 14.24
C ALA A 382 16.63 5.80 12.82
N LEU A 383 16.09 4.58 12.67
CA LEU A 383 15.58 4.12 11.39
C LEU A 383 14.25 4.79 11.02
N LYS A 384 13.38 4.96 12.00
CA LYS A 384 12.12 5.68 11.84
C LYS A 384 12.38 7.10 11.36
N ASP A 385 13.24 7.84 12.05
CA ASP A 385 13.60 9.22 11.73
C ASP A 385 14.26 9.34 10.34
N LYS A 386 15.07 8.36 9.97
CA LYS A 386 15.66 8.30 8.61
C LYS A 386 14.59 8.33 7.53
N TYR A 387 13.56 7.51 7.66
CA TYR A 387 12.47 7.42 6.66
C TYR A 387 11.56 8.64 6.73
N ILE A 388 11.22 9.12 7.91
CA ILE A 388 10.41 10.33 8.09
C ILE A 388 11.11 11.55 7.49
N ASN A 389 12.38 11.78 7.82
CA ASN A 389 13.16 12.90 7.28
C ASN A 389 13.30 12.84 5.75
N HIS A 390 13.45 11.63 5.18
CA HIS A 390 13.42 11.48 3.73
C HIS A 390 12.11 11.99 3.13
N ILE A 391 10.97 11.58 3.69
CA ILE A 391 9.66 11.99 3.20
C ILE A 391 9.43 13.49 3.43
N GLN A 392 9.75 14.02 4.60
CA GLN A 392 9.59 15.45 4.91
C GLN A 392 10.39 16.35 3.95
N LYS A 393 11.61 15.93 3.54
CA LYS A 393 12.39 16.64 2.51
C LYS A 393 11.66 16.68 1.18
N ASN A 394 11.02 15.60 0.79
CA ASN A 394 10.25 15.51 -0.45
C ASN A 394 8.99 16.36 -0.40
N ILE A 395 8.24 16.33 0.70
CA ILE A 395 7.07 17.18 0.92
C ILE A 395 7.48 18.66 0.89
N GLN A 396 8.49 19.04 1.66
CA GLN A 396 8.98 20.43 1.71
C GLN A 396 9.37 20.94 0.33
N LYS A 397 10.07 20.11 -0.46
CA LYS A 397 10.43 20.48 -1.82
C LYS A 397 9.23 20.63 -2.72
N ALA A 398 8.28 19.68 -2.69
CA ALA A 398 7.04 19.75 -3.45
C ALA A 398 6.21 20.98 -3.09
N TYR A 399 6.09 21.29 -1.79
CA TYR A 399 5.36 22.46 -1.29
C TYR A 399 5.94 23.79 -1.79
N THR A 400 7.28 23.92 -1.81
CA THR A 400 7.94 25.13 -2.30
C THR A 400 7.93 25.28 -3.83
N THR A 401 7.65 24.22 -4.58
CA THR A 401 7.62 24.21 -6.05
C THR A 401 6.22 24.05 -6.63
N MET A 402 5.18 23.92 -5.80
CA MET A 402 3.80 23.87 -6.28
C MET A 402 3.36 25.23 -6.87
N ASP A 403 2.34 25.20 -7.68
CA ASP A 403 1.59 26.40 -8.05
C ASP A 403 0.83 26.90 -6.83
N GLN A 404 1.25 28.04 -6.29
CA GLN A 404 0.67 28.61 -5.06
C GLN A 404 -0.78 29.09 -5.25
N THR A 405 -1.20 29.37 -6.50
CA THR A 405 -2.57 29.81 -6.79
C THR A 405 -3.56 28.67 -6.79
N ARG A 406 -3.19 27.55 -7.43
CA ARG A 406 -4.04 26.35 -7.53
C ARG A 406 -3.79 25.34 -6.40
N GLY A 407 -2.69 25.46 -5.66
CA GLY A 407 -2.29 24.55 -4.59
C GLY A 407 -1.89 23.15 -5.09
N ILE A 408 -1.46 23.00 -6.34
CA ILE A 408 -1.12 21.73 -6.96
C ILE A 408 0.32 21.70 -7.48
N GLN A 409 0.91 20.51 -7.52
CA GLN A 409 2.29 20.25 -7.95
C GLN A 409 2.28 19.20 -9.08
N ILE A 410 3.14 19.36 -10.09
CA ILE A 410 3.17 18.50 -11.30
C ILE A 410 3.69 17.06 -11.07
N GLY A 411 4.09 16.69 -9.84
CA GLY A 411 4.70 15.40 -9.52
C GLY A 411 6.23 15.40 -9.59
N ASN A 412 6.84 16.21 -10.43
CA ASN A 412 8.29 16.46 -10.39
C ASN A 412 8.60 17.47 -9.27
N PHE A 413 8.85 16.98 -8.08
CA PHE A 413 9.06 17.83 -6.90
C PHE A 413 10.25 18.79 -7.03
N ALA A 414 11.21 18.50 -7.89
CA ALA A 414 12.35 19.39 -8.15
C ALA A 414 11.99 20.57 -9.07
N ARG A 415 10.86 20.51 -9.77
CA ARG A 415 10.46 21.50 -10.78
C ARG A 415 9.28 22.35 -10.29
N THR A 416 9.40 23.67 -10.45
CA THR A 416 8.29 24.61 -10.17
C THR A 416 7.13 24.39 -11.14
N THR A 417 5.91 24.30 -10.60
CA THR A 417 4.68 24.23 -11.37
C THR A 417 4.25 25.65 -11.74
N SER A 418 4.16 25.96 -13.05
CA SER A 418 3.65 27.26 -13.48
C SER A 418 2.12 27.30 -13.42
N SER A 419 1.55 28.50 -13.24
CA SER A 419 0.10 28.70 -13.09
C SER A 419 -0.71 28.35 -14.33
N ASP A 420 -0.09 28.34 -15.51
CA ASP A 420 -0.66 28.00 -16.82
C ASP A 420 -0.40 26.53 -17.23
N ALA A 421 0.40 25.78 -16.45
CA ALA A 421 0.70 24.39 -16.77
C ALA A 421 -0.56 23.52 -16.77
N VAL A 422 -0.69 22.66 -17.77
CA VAL A 422 -1.57 21.50 -17.69
C VAL A 422 -0.94 20.53 -16.71
N VAL A 423 -1.67 20.15 -15.67
CA VAL A 423 -1.20 19.28 -14.60
C VAL A 423 -2.02 18.00 -14.60
N GLU A 424 -1.36 16.86 -14.61
CA GLU A 424 -1.98 15.54 -14.53
C GLU A 424 -2.28 15.16 -13.08
N SER A 425 -3.43 14.53 -12.83
CA SER A 425 -3.83 14.05 -11.50
C SER A 425 -2.84 13.03 -10.96
N TYR A 426 -2.26 12.25 -11.84
CA TYR A 426 -1.26 11.22 -11.50
C TYR A 426 -0.09 11.82 -10.71
N GLY A 427 0.61 12.79 -11.32
CA GLY A 427 1.73 13.46 -10.66
C GLY A 427 1.30 14.32 -9.47
N ALA A 428 0.17 15.03 -9.64
CA ALA A 428 -0.34 15.92 -8.59
C ALA A 428 -0.78 15.20 -7.32
N SER A 429 -1.10 13.91 -7.38
CA SER A 429 -1.48 13.11 -6.22
C SER A 429 -0.35 12.89 -5.21
N GLY A 430 0.91 12.96 -5.65
CA GLY A 430 2.08 12.60 -4.83
C GLY A 430 2.24 13.47 -3.59
N MET A 431 2.22 14.80 -3.74
CA MET A 431 2.40 15.72 -2.61
C MET A 431 1.30 15.56 -1.54
N PRO A 432 0.00 15.67 -1.86
CA PRO A 432 -1.04 15.52 -0.86
C PRO A 432 -1.10 14.12 -0.25
N ALA A 433 -0.77 13.04 -1.00
CA ALA A 433 -0.69 11.71 -0.43
C ALA A 433 0.42 11.60 0.62
N LEU A 434 1.60 12.14 0.35
CA LEU A 434 2.70 12.19 1.31
C LEU A 434 2.31 13.02 2.54
N MET A 435 1.70 14.19 2.37
CA MET A 435 1.24 15.05 3.45
C MET A 435 0.18 14.36 4.32
N LEU A 436 -0.79 13.67 3.73
CA LEU A 436 -1.81 12.93 4.49
C LEU A 436 -1.18 11.84 5.38
N MET A 437 -0.09 11.24 4.95
CA MET A 437 0.54 10.11 5.63
C MET A 437 1.66 10.50 6.60
N PHE A 438 2.26 11.69 6.42
CA PHE A 438 3.38 12.21 7.22
C PHE A 438 3.14 13.65 7.65
N PRO A 439 2.15 13.91 8.51
CA PRO A 439 1.83 15.26 8.95
C PRO A 439 2.99 15.91 9.73
N ALA A 440 3.17 17.22 9.52
CA ALA A 440 4.27 18.01 10.09
C ALA A 440 4.22 18.12 11.61
N SER A 441 3.01 18.15 12.17
CA SER A 441 2.76 18.53 13.59
C SER A 441 2.54 17.33 14.51
N ILE A 442 2.69 16.12 14.05
CA ILE A 442 2.55 14.97 14.94
C ILE A 442 3.90 14.71 15.62
N ASP A 443 4.02 15.13 16.90
CA ASP A 443 4.69 14.30 17.89
C ASP A 443 4.24 12.87 17.63
N ALA A 444 5.17 12.03 17.18
CA ALA A 444 4.91 10.75 16.51
C ALA A 444 4.17 9.74 17.41
N SER A 445 2.96 10.08 17.81
CA SER A 445 1.98 9.11 18.26
C SER A 445 1.49 8.38 17.03
N PRO A 446 1.69 7.08 16.95
CA PRO A 446 1.21 6.30 15.83
C PRO A 446 -0.28 6.62 15.65
N ILE A 447 -0.70 6.94 14.42
CA ILE A 447 -2.10 6.75 14.06
C ILE A 447 -2.36 5.30 14.44
N LYS A 448 -3.01 5.09 15.57
CA LYS A 448 -3.50 3.77 15.94
C LYS A 448 -4.46 3.43 14.81
N THR A 449 -3.93 2.75 13.78
CA THR A 449 -4.82 1.87 13.02
C THR A 449 -5.61 1.19 14.12
N THR A 450 -6.91 1.09 13.95
CA THR A 450 -7.77 0.28 14.79
C THR A 450 -7.39 -1.19 14.63
N ALA A 451 -6.11 -1.49 14.84
CA ALA A 451 -5.66 -2.75 15.32
C ALA A 451 -6.20 -2.80 16.73
N GLU A 452 -7.35 -3.47 16.85
CA GLU A 452 -7.89 -3.94 18.09
C GLU A 452 -7.59 -3.00 19.28
N LYS A 453 -8.61 -2.31 19.82
CA LYS A 453 -8.71 -2.43 21.24
C LYS A 453 -8.52 -3.95 21.47
N LYS A 454 -7.29 -4.40 21.74
CA LYS A 454 -7.13 -5.39 22.76
C LYS A 454 -7.92 -4.77 23.88
N SER A 455 -9.18 -5.19 24.06
CA SER A 455 -9.79 -5.10 25.36
C SER A 455 -8.63 -5.50 26.24
N GLU A 456 -8.22 -4.64 27.16
CA GLU A 456 -7.40 -5.05 28.27
C GLU A 456 -8.21 -6.19 28.86
N VAL A 457 -7.92 -7.42 28.39
CA VAL A 457 -8.60 -8.59 28.85
C VAL A 457 -7.94 -8.82 30.18
N SER A 458 -8.45 -8.07 31.16
CA SER A 458 -8.16 -8.36 32.54
C SER A 458 -8.59 -9.79 32.78
N SER A 459 -7.74 -10.56 33.36
CA SER A 459 -8.02 -11.97 33.71
C SER A 459 -7.49 -12.24 35.09
N ASP A 460 -8.13 -13.17 35.77
CA ASP A 460 -7.65 -13.59 37.07
C ASP A 460 -6.32 -14.33 36.95
N VAL A 461 -5.42 -14.09 37.90
CA VAL A 461 -4.11 -14.73 38.00
C VAL A 461 -4.16 -15.79 39.11
N TYR A 462 -3.70 -16.98 38.82
CA TYR A 462 -3.67 -18.09 39.73
C TYR A 462 -2.26 -18.67 39.89
N THR A 463 -1.98 -19.23 41.02
CA THR A 463 -0.83 -20.14 41.19
C THR A 463 -1.06 -21.46 40.44
N PRO A 464 -0.03 -22.27 40.15
CA PRO A 464 -0.19 -23.57 39.48
C PRO A 464 -1.10 -24.55 40.17
N ASP A 465 -1.26 -24.46 41.49
CA ASP A 465 -2.15 -25.23 42.33
C ASP A 465 -3.59 -24.65 42.41
N GLY A 466 -3.87 -23.59 41.64
CA GLY A 466 -5.22 -23.05 41.48
C GLY A 466 -5.64 -22.00 42.49
N LYS A 467 -4.75 -21.49 43.33
CA LYS A 467 -5.06 -20.40 44.28
C LYS A 467 -5.08 -19.07 43.54
N LEU A 468 -6.15 -18.28 43.71
CA LEU A 468 -6.28 -16.93 43.13
C LEU A 468 -5.25 -16.00 43.79
N VAL A 469 -4.42 -15.34 42.97
CA VAL A 469 -3.39 -14.37 43.38
C VAL A 469 -3.84 -12.95 43.13
N MET A 470 -4.44 -12.68 41.96
CA MET A 470 -4.92 -11.37 41.58
C MET A 470 -6.19 -11.48 40.73
N LYS A 471 -7.19 -10.65 40.99
CA LYS A 471 -8.45 -10.60 40.25
C LYS A 471 -8.42 -9.50 39.23
N ASN A 472 -8.88 -9.79 38.01
CA ASN A 472 -8.96 -8.83 36.91
C ASN A 472 -7.61 -8.12 36.61
N ALA A 473 -6.50 -8.82 36.68
CA ALA A 473 -5.18 -8.26 36.42
C ALA A 473 -5.00 -7.90 34.94
N SER A 474 -4.38 -6.75 34.67
CA SER A 474 -3.86 -6.42 33.33
C SER A 474 -2.52 -7.12 33.10
N PRO A 475 -2.07 -7.28 31.82
CA PRO A 475 -0.76 -7.84 31.52
C PRO A 475 0.41 -7.11 32.20
N GLU A 476 0.31 -5.79 32.39
CA GLU A 476 1.33 -4.97 33.06
C GLU A 476 1.42 -5.25 34.57
N GLN A 477 0.31 -5.55 35.19
CA GLN A 477 0.27 -5.85 36.63
C GLN A 477 0.91 -7.21 36.98
N ILE A 478 1.02 -8.11 36.00
CA ILE A 478 1.65 -9.42 36.23
C ILE A 478 3.14 -9.30 36.51
N HIS A 479 3.82 -8.33 35.89
CA HIS A 479 5.24 -8.07 36.13
C HIS A 479 5.55 -7.51 37.52
N GLN A 480 4.53 -7.12 38.28
CA GLN A 480 4.64 -6.63 39.66
C GLN A 480 4.46 -7.76 40.71
N LEU A 481 4.17 -8.99 40.27
CA LEU A 481 4.09 -10.12 41.14
C LEU A 481 5.49 -10.59 41.55
N ASP A 482 5.56 -11.25 42.71
CA ASP A 482 6.78 -11.91 43.16
C ASP A 482 7.27 -12.93 42.14
N SER A 483 8.59 -13.17 42.12
CA SER A 483 9.17 -14.20 41.23
C SER A 483 8.49 -15.55 41.44
N GLY A 484 7.95 -16.12 40.37
CA GLY A 484 7.20 -17.36 40.46
C GLY A 484 6.51 -17.79 39.18
N LEU A 485 5.91 -18.96 39.21
CA LEU A 485 5.09 -19.48 38.10
C LEU A 485 3.62 -19.19 38.38
N TYR A 486 2.94 -18.59 37.41
CA TYR A 486 1.53 -18.20 37.50
C TYR A 486 0.74 -18.69 36.28
N ILE A 487 -0.58 -18.73 36.39
CA ILE A 487 -1.52 -19.00 35.31
C ILE A 487 -2.33 -17.70 35.07
N PHE A 488 -2.21 -17.16 33.87
CA PHE A 488 -2.96 -16.00 33.41
C PHE A 488 -3.49 -16.24 32.00
N GLN A 489 -4.74 -15.95 31.75
CA GLN A 489 -5.40 -16.22 30.45
C GLN A 489 -5.19 -17.69 29.98
N ARG A 490 -5.26 -18.63 30.89
CA ARG A 490 -5.03 -20.09 30.67
C ARG A 490 -3.60 -20.43 30.18
N LYS A 491 -2.64 -19.52 30.28
CA LYS A 491 -1.23 -19.75 29.95
C LYS A 491 -0.37 -19.73 31.22
N LYS A 492 0.68 -20.55 31.25
CA LYS A 492 1.71 -20.48 32.29
C LYS A 492 2.66 -19.33 32.00
N ILE A 493 2.87 -18.46 32.99
CA ILE A 493 3.78 -17.32 32.92
C ILE A 493 4.80 -17.40 34.02
N LEU A 494 6.08 -17.29 33.70
CA LEU A 494 7.17 -17.18 34.65
C LEU A 494 7.51 -15.71 34.89
N VAL A 495 7.25 -15.23 36.10
CA VAL A 495 7.71 -13.92 36.57
C VAL A 495 9.10 -14.14 37.19
N LYS A 496 10.10 -13.39 36.70
CA LYS A 496 11.51 -13.50 37.10
C LYS A 496 11.89 -12.39 38.07
#